data_4c1ad60e0cac6ae619f37c034be4b6b1
#
_entry.id   4c1ad60e0cac6ae619f37c034be4b6b1
#
_cell.length_a   1.000
_cell.length_b   1.000
_cell.length_c   1.000
_cell.angle_alpha   90.00
_cell.angle_beta   90.00
_cell.angle_gamma   90.00
#
_symmetry.space_group_name_H-M   'P 1'
#
loop_
_entity.id
_entity.type
_entity.pdbx_description
1 polymer ?
#
loop_
_entity_poly.entity_id
_entity_poly.type
_entity_poly.pdbx_seq_one_letter_code
_entity_poly.pdbx_strand_id
1 'polypeptide(L)'
;GGGATFCSTEYNPTDDVDAANNLPHSVRIVIGEADDGAAAALALWHAKCGGDNTNGPTLYNVPDGGTPPATQPILIDRLTDLWIAADIQVTIGPDWPNVGNPLTQLRQDVVDYINALQPSTIGVRVVDLPISLFPNGVPRGVVTFFVRLGQSFVQGGPYIFQDYYPVPEPDAFLASISMSNRQKAKSQILDVTAVIV
;
A
#
# COMPACT_ATOMS: atom_id res chain seq x y z
N GLY A 1 -12.19 -22.45 7.81
CA GLY A 1 -10.94 -21.77 7.74
C GLY A 1 -11.16 -20.27 7.75
N GLY A 2 -10.64 -19.56 8.75
CA GLY A 2 -10.59 -18.10 8.72
C GLY A 2 -9.65 -17.69 7.57
N GLY A 3 -10.24 -17.24 6.47
CA GLY A 3 -9.46 -16.80 5.33
C GLY A 3 -8.66 -15.57 5.72
N ALA A 4 -7.37 -15.57 5.42
CA ALA A 4 -6.56 -14.36 5.49
C ALA A 4 -7.16 -13.31 4.54
N THR A 5 -7.24 -12.06 4.98
CA THR A 5 -7.71 -10.94 4.14
C THR A 5 -6.67 -10.59 3.09
N PHE A 6 -5.42 -10.90 3.37
CA PHE A 6 -4.28 -10.76 2.47
C PHE A 6 -3.26 -11.85 2.79
N CYS A 7 -2.60 -12.38 1.75
CA CYS A 7 -1.44 -13.25 1.91
C CYS A 7 -0.50 -13.10 0.73
N SER A 8 0.76 -12.80 1.01
CA SER A 8 1.83 -12.93 0.03
C SER A 8 2.98 -13.75 0.58
N THR A 9 3.74 -14.38 -0.30
CA THR A 9 4.90 -15.19 0.07
C THR A 9 6.13 -14.70 -0.69
N GLU A 10 7.24 -14.65 0.03
CA GLU A 10 8.57 -14.43 -0.54
C GLU A 10 9.43 -15.63 -0.21
N TYR A 11 10.24 -16.06 -1.16
CA TYR A 11 11.16 -17.18 -0.97
C TYR A 11 12.56 -16.79 -1.39
N ASN A 12 13.51 -16.99 -0.50
CA ASN A 12 14.94 -16.82 -0.81
C ASN A 12 15.62 -18.21 -0.87
N PRO A 13 15.86 -18.75 -2.07
CA PRO A 13 16.52 -20.04 -2.24
C PRO A 13 18.07 -19.97 -2.17
N THR A 14 18.62 -18.77 -2.01
CA THR A 14 20.08 -18.55 -2.08
C THR A 14 20.77 -18.69 -0.74
N ASP A 15 22.10 -18.79 -0.75
CA ASP A 15 22.94 -18.85 0.44
C ASP A 15 23.18 -17.46 1.07
N ASP A 16 22.73 -16.40 0.41
CA ASP A 16 22.90 -15.02 0.84
C ASP A 16 21.57 -14.37 1.23
N VAL A 17 21.65 -13.29 2.02
CA VAL A 17 20.48 -12.42 2.27
C VAL A 17 20.11 -11.71 0.97
N ASP A 18 18.86 -11.80 0.57
CA ASP A 18 18.37 -11.19 -0.68
C ASP A 18 18.15 -9.67 -0.55
N ALA A 19 17.83 -9.01 -1.68
CA ALA A 19 17.56 -7.57 -1.73
C ALA A 19 16.32 -7.16 -0.92
N ALA A 20 15.40 -8.10 -0.63
CA ALA A 20 14.22 -7.89 0.19
C ALA A 20 14.50 -8.17 1.68
N ASN A 21 15.77 -8.40 2.05
CA ASN A 21 16.23 -8.74 3.40
C ASN A 21 15.61 -10.04 3.95
N ASN A 22 15.40 -11.02 3.07
CA ASN A 22 15.05 -12.37 3.47
C ASN A 22 16.33 -13.17 3.76
N LEU A 23 16.31 -13.89 4.86
CA LEU A 23 17.43 -14.75 5.26
C LEU A 23 17.66 -15.87 4.23
N PRO A 24 18.88 -16.44 4.14
CA PRO A 24 19.14 -17.59 3.28
C PRO A 24 18.18 -18.74 3.55
N HIS A 25 17.76 -19.44 2.49
CA HIS A 25 16.87 -20.62 2.56
C HIS A 25 15.64 -20.37 3.45
N SER A 26 14.98 -19.22 3.27
CA SER A 26 13.84 -18.86 4.10
C SER A 26 12.60 -18.53 3.29
N VAL A 27 11.45 -18.80 3.90
CA VAL A 27 10.13 -18.38 3.45
C VAL A 27 9.64 -17.26 4.37
N ARG A 28 9.22 -16.14 3.79
CA ARG A 28 8.50 -15.09 4.49
C ARG A 28 7.04 -15.11 4.04
N ILE A 29 6.14 -15.16 4.97
CA ILE A 29 4.71 -14.91 4.73
C ILE A 29 4.35 -13.56 5.30
N VAL A 30 3.67 -12.75 4.49
CA VAL A 30 3.06 -11.48 4.88
C VAL A 30 1.55 -11.67 4.89
N ILE A 31 0.90 -11.41 6.01
CA ILE A 31 -0.55 -11.50 6.17
C ILE A 31 -1.16 -10.12 6.44
N GLY A 32 -2.48 -9.98 6.28
CA GLY A 32 -3.21 -8.78 6.64
C GLY A 32 -3.03 -8.41 8.11
N GLU A 33 -3.16 -7.13 8.43
CA GLU A 33 -2.95 -6.61 9.80
C GLU A 33 -3.81 -7.31 10.84
N ALA A 34 -5.10 -7.56 10.53
CA ALA A 34 -6.09 -8.16 11.41
C ALA A 34 -6.20 -9.69 11.29
N ASP A 35 -5.40 -10.33 10.41
CA ASP A 35 -5.49 -11.77 10.18
C ASP A 35 -4.95 -12.57 11.38
N ASP A 36 -5.50 -13.77 11.58
CA ASP A 36 -5.05 -14.68 12.64
C ASP A 36 -3.64 -15.24 12.32
N GLY A 37 -2.65 -14.66 12.99
CA GLY A 37 -1.26 -15.06 12.80
C GLY A 37 -0.94 -16.46 13.30
N ALA A 38 -1.64 -16.98 14.31
CA ALA A 38 -1.43 -18.35 14.78
C ALA A 38 -1.95 -19.37 13.77
N ALA A 39 -3.12 -19.11 13.18
CA ALA A 39 -3.65 -19.95 12.10
C ALA A 39 -2.77 -19.89 10.85
N ALA A 40 -2.25 -18.71 10.50
CA ALA A 40 -1.32 -18.57 9.39
C ALA A 40 0.01 -19.32 9.63
N ALA A 41 0.57 -19.23 10.84
CA ALA A 41 1.79 -19.94 11.22
C ALA A 41 1.60 -21.47 11.17
N LEU A 42 0.45 -21.97 11.63
CA LEU A 42 0.13 -23.40 11.55
C LEU A 42 0.00 -23.86 10.09
N ALA A 43 -0.66 -23.08 9.25
CA ALA A 43 -0.78 -23.38 7.83
C ALA A 43 0.60 -23.38 7.13
N LEU A 44 1.47 -22.40 7.46
CA LEU A 44 2.83 -22.36 6.93
C LEU A 44 3.65 -23.57 7.37
N TRP A 45 3.55 -23.98 8.65
CA TRP A 45 4.24 -25.15 9.15
C TRP A 45 3.90 -26.41 8.37
N HIS A 46 2.63 -26.59 8.02
CA HIS A 46 2.17 -27.74 7.23
C HIS A 46 2.55 -27.65 5.74
N ALA A 47 2.77 -26.46 5.20
CA ALA A 47 3.02 -26.23 3.78
C ALA A 47 4.51 -26.10 3.42
N LYS A 48 5.36 -25.64 4.37
CA LYS A 48 6.78 -25.41 4.08
C LYS A 48 7.53 -26.71 3.87
N CYS A 49 8.55 -26.67 3.02
CA CYS A 49 9.48 -27.79 2.87
C CYS A 49 10.29 -28.00 4.17
N GLY A 50 10.64 -29.26 4.43
CA GLY A 50 11.53 -29.58 5.53
C GLY A 50 12.91 -28.95 5.29
N GLY A 51 13.40 -28.20 6.28
CA GLY A 51 14.70 -27.50 6.19
C GLY A 51 14.60 -26.01 5.88
N ASP A 52 13.48 -25.52 5.31
CA ASP A 52 13.31 -24.08 5.13
C ASP A 52 13.10 -23.36 6.45
N ASN A 53 13.81 -22.26 6.65
CA ASN A 53 13.57 -21.34 7.74
C ASN A 53 12.38 -20.45 7.44
N THR A 54 11.74 -19.89 8.47
CA THR A 54 10.74 -18.84 8.29
C THR A 54 11.35 -17.50 8.67
N ASN A 55 10.86 -16.42 8.05
CA ASN A 55 11.35 -15.07 8.25
C ASN A 55 10.20 -14.11 8.51
N GLY A 56 10.38 -13.21 9.49
CA GLY A 56 9.38 -12.21 9.88
C GLY A 56 9.61 -11.70 11.30
N PRO A 57 8.98 -10.59 11.69
CA PRO A 57 9.18 -9.97 13.00
C PRO A 57 8.39 -10.65 14.14
N THR A 58 7.34 -11.43 13.82
CA THR A 58 6.44 -12.00 14.83
C THR A 58 6.60 -13.50 14.92
N LEU A 59 6.96 -13.98 16.12
CA LEU A 59 7.16 -15.40 16.41
C LEU A 59 5.86 -16.06 16.87
N TYR A 60 5.54 -17.20 16.27
CA TYR A 60 4.50 -18.13 16.72
C TYR A 60 5.12 -19.51 16.99
N ASN A 61 4.81 -20.09 18.16
CA ASN A 61 5.19 -21.47 18.49
C ASN A 61 4.06 -22.42 18.10
N VAL A 62 4.28 -23.21 17.07
CA VAL A 62 3.30 -24.12 16.49
C VAL A 62 3.56 -25.54 16.96
N PRO A 63 2.54 -26.30 17.46
CA PRO A 63 2.70 -27.70 17.78
C PRO A 63 3.10 -28.51 16.56
N ASP A 64 4.13 -29.34 16.67
CA ASP A 64 4.59 -30.20 15.56
C ASP A 64 3.78 -31.47 15.38
N GLY A 65 2.88 -31.78 16.32
CA GLY A 65 2.05 -32.99 16.29
C GLY A 65 2.79 -34.27 16.65
N GLY A 66 4.07 -34.17 17.07
CA GLY A 66 4.88 -35.31 17.45
C GLY A 66 4.56 -35.90 18.82
N THR A 67 5.20 -37.03 19.12
CA THR A 67 5.13 -37.66 20.45
C THR A 67 6.55 -37.99 20.91
N PRO A 68 7.07 -37.31 21.98
CA PRO A 68 6.42 -36.26 22.77
C PRO A 68 6.18 -34.98 21.97
N PRO A 69 5.16 -34.19 22.32
CA PRO A 69 4.85 -32.96 21.59
C PRO A 69 6.01 -31.94 21.74
N ALA A 70 6.45 -31.40 20.63
CA ALA A 70 7.37 -30.28 20.56
C ALA A 70 6.70 -29.08 19.85
N THR A 71 7.33 -27.93 19.93
CA THR A 71 6.87 -26.74 19.21
C THR A 71 7.92 -26.28 18.21
N GLN A 72 7.44 -25.80 17.08
CA GLN A 72 8.28 -25.25 16.03
C GLN A 72 8.12 -23.71 15.98
N PRO A 73 9.21 -22.97 16.00
CA PRO A 73 9.18 -21.52 15.88
C PRO A 73 8.87 -21.15 14.41
N ILE A 74 7.78 -20.43 14.21
CA ILE A 74 7.37 -19.92 12.89
C ILE A 74 7.33 -18.41 12.96
N LEU A 75 8.06 -17.75 12.07
CA LEU A 75 8.09 -16.30 11.94
C LEU A 75 7.13 -15.85 10.85
N ILE A 76 6.31 -14.85 11.16
CA ILE A 76 5.30 -14.26 10.27
C ILE A 76 5.53 -12.76 10.20
N ASP A 77 5.31 -12.18 9.04
CA ASP A 77 5.27 -10.74 8.83
C ASP A 77 3.82 -10.27 8.64
N ARG A 78 3.57 -8.98 8.84
CA ARG A 78 2.27 -8.37 8.66
C ARG A 78 2.37 -7.17 7.74
N LEU A 79 1.30 -6.89 7.00
CA LEU A 79 1.19 -5.64 6.28
C LEU A 79 1.33 -4.47 7.23
N THR A 80 2.12 -3.50 6.82
CA THR A 80 2.25 -2.20 7.48
C THR A 80 1.53 -1.14 6.68
N ASP A 81 0.87 -0.22 7.36
CA ASP A 81 0.20 0.90 6.71
C ASP A 81 1.21 1.92 6.23
N LEU A 82 1.04 2.37 4.99
CA LEU A 82 1.69 3.53 4.43
C LEU A 82 0.62 4.60 4.19
N TRP A 83 0.62 5.65 5.00
CA TRP A 83 -0.33 6.75 4.91
C TRP A 83 0.08 7.69 3.79
N ILE A 84 -0.84 7.96 2.88
CA ILE A 84 -0.64 8.79 1.70
C ILE A 84 -1.49 10.04 1.83
N ALA A 85 -0.84 11.18 1.73
CA ALA A 85 -1.48 12.48 1.58
C ALA A 85 -1.39 12.95 0.12
N ALA A 86 -2.37 13.69 -0.34
CA ALA A 86 -2.35 14.35 -1.63
C ALA A 86 -2.69 15.83 -1.47
N ASP A 87 -1.90 16.68 -2.11
CA ASP A 87 -2.17 18.12 -2.18
C ASP A 87 -2.36 18.51 -3.64
N ILE A 88 -3.56 19.01 -3.95
CA ILE A 88 -4.06 19.19 -5.30
C ILE A 88 -4.37 20.67 -5.52
N GLN A 89 -3.79 21.24 -6.56
CA GLN A 89 -4.06 22.60 -7.02
C GLN A 89 -4.77 22.55 -8.38
N VAL A 90 -5.92 23.21 -8.46
CA VAL A 90 -6.76 23.22 -9.64
C VAL A 90 -6.93 24.65 -10.14
N THR A 91 -6.57 24.93 -11.39
CA THR A 91 -6.97 26.17 -12.06
C THR A 91 -8.25 25.91 -12.82
N ILE A 92 -9.27 26.73 -12.54
CA ILE A 92 -10.60 26.59 -13.14
C ILE A 92 -10.81 27.58 -14.27
N GLY A 93 -11.59 27.15 -15.28
CA GLY A 93 -12.06 27.98 -16.38
C GLY A 93 -13.53 28.38 -16.25
N PRO A 94 -14.09 29.06 -17.25
CA PRO A 94 -15.45 29.58 -17.20
C PRO A 94 -16.54 28.50 -17.15
N ASP A 95 -16.23 27.28 -17.59
CA ASP A 95 -17.19 26.16 -17.61
C ASP A 95 -17.17 25.34 -16.31
N TRP A 96 -16.47 25.84 -15.24
CA TRP A 96 -16.46 25.18 -13.96
C TRP A 96 -17.86 25.12 -13.34
N PRO A 97 -18.36 23.94 -12.94
CA PRO A 97 -19.69 23.81 -12.38
C PRO A 97 -19.76 24.47 -11.00
N ASN A 98 -20.63 25.47 -10.87
CA ASN A 98 -20.92 26.12 -9.57
C ASN A 98 -21.94 25.35 -8.71
N VAL A 99 -22.26 24.11 -9.08
CA VAL A 99 -23.28 23.31 -8.40
C VAL A 99 -22.61 22.16 -7.64
N GLY A 100 -22.89 22.05 -6.36
CA GLY A 100 -22.29 21.07 -5.47
C GLY A 100 -20.95 21.54 -4.89
N ASN A 101 -20.16 20.59 -4.38
CA ASN A 101 -18.80 20.85 -3.94
C ASN A 101 -17.82 19.91 -4.67
N PRO A 102 -17.43 20.25 -5.91
CA PRO A 102 -16.62 19.37 -6.74
C PRO A 102 -15.25 19.09 -6.12
N LEU A 103 -14.70 20.01 -5.32
CA LEU A 103 -13.42 19.75 -4.61
C LEU A 103 -13.59 18.71 -3.50
N THR A 104 -14.71 18.69 -2.81
CA THR A 104 -14.99 17.67 -1.80
C THR A 104 -15.12 16.30 -2.46
N GLN A 105 -15.82 16.20 -3.58
CA GLN A 105 -15.92 14.94 -4.32
C GLN A 105 -14.53 14.49 -4.80
N LEU A 106 -13.74 15.40 -5.38
CA LEU A 106 -12.37 15.11 -5.80
C LEU A 106 -11.53 14.54 -4.65
N ARG A 107 -11.60 15.15 -3.46
CA ARG A 107 -10.87 14.64 -2.29
C ARG A 107 -11.32 13.23 -1.91
N GLN A 108 -12.63 12.97 -1.91
CA GLN A 108 -13.16 11.64 -1.60
C GLN A 108 -12.72 10.61 -2.64
N ASP A 109 -12.78 10.94 -3.92
CA ASP A 109 -12.36 10.05 -5.00
C ASP A 109 -10.87 9.66 -4.87
N VAL A 110 -10.01 10.61 -4.48
CA VAL A 110 -8.58 10.33 -4.20
C VAL A 110 -8.42 9.37 -3.03
N VAL A 111 -9.15 9.61 -1.94
CA VAL A 111 -9.14 8.72 -0.77
C VAL A 111 -9.57 7.30 -1.15
N ASP A 112 -10.68 7.19 -1.87
CA ASP A 112 -11.24 5.91 -2.29
C ASP A 112 -10.29 5.16 -3.22
N TYR A 113 -9.66 5.87 -4.17
CA TYR A 113 -8.65 5.31 -5.05
C TYR A 113 -7.46 4.75 -4.26
N ILE A 114 -6.87 5.55 -3.36
CA ILE A 114 -5.70 5.13 -2.57
C ILE A 114 -6.05 3.90 -1.71
N ASN A 115 -7.21 3.91 -1.05
CA ASN A 115 -7.63 2.81 -0.19
C ASN A 115 -7.99 1.53 -0.96
N ALA A 116 -8.34 1.64 -2.24
CA ALA A 116 -8.62 0.51 -3.13
C ALA A 116 -7.34 -0.19 -3.64
N LEU A 117 -6.18 0.46 -3.54
CA LEU A 117 -4.93 -0.12 -4.00
C LEU A 117 -4.57 -1.38 -3.20
N GLN A 118 -4.26 -2.43 -3.92
CA GLN A 118 -3.70 -3.64 -3.31
C GLN A 118 -2.22 -3.43 -2.98
N PRO A 119 -1.68 -4.14 -1.99
CA PRO A 119 -0.25 -4.15 -1.74
C PRO A 119 0.53 -4.47 -3.02
N SER A 120 1.41 -3.57 -3.42
CA SER A 120 2.08 -3.62 -4.73
C SER A 120 3.43 -2.93 -4.67
N THR A 121 4.37 -3.43 -5.45
CA THR A 121 5.67 -2.79 -5.68
C THR A 121 5.59 -1.54 -6.55
N ILE A 122 4.48 -1.34 -7.27
CA ILE A 122 4.29 -0.18 -8.15
C ILE A 122 4.04 1.08 -7.33
N GLY A 123 3.22 0.96 -6.27
CA GLY A 123 2.89 2.09 -5.39
C GLY A 123 1.82 3.03 -5.94
N VAL A 124 1.72 4.22 -5.34
CA VAL A 124 0.79 5.29 -5.72
C VAL A 124 1.48 6.22 -6.71
N ARG A 125 0.92 6.37 -7.90
CA ARG A 125 1.46 7.25 -8.94
C ARG A 125 0.53 8.44 -9.18
N VAL A 126 1.12 9.63 -9.27
CA VAL A 126 0.35 10.86 -9.56
C VAL A 126 -0.38 10.75 -10.90
N VAL A 127 0.24 10.14 -11.90
CA VAL A 127 -0.36 9.98 -13.23
C VAL A 127 -1.65 9.16 -13.23
N ASP A 128 -1.82 8.26 -12.27
CA ASP A 128 -3.01 7.42 -12.17
C ASP A 128 -4.17 8.13 -11.45
N LEU A 129 -3.88 9.16 -10.63
CA LEU A 129 -4.92 9.89 -9.90
C LEU A 129 -5.93 10.59 -10.83
N PRO A 130 -5.50 11.38 -11.82
CA PRO A 130 -6.42 12.05 -12.73
C PRO A 130 -7.22 11.09 -13.61
N ILE A 131 -6.59 10.01 -14.08
CA ILE A 131 -7.24 9.02 -14.95
C ILE A 131 -8.30 8.24 -14.19
N SER A 132 -8.01 7.86 -12.94
CA SER A 132 -8.95 7.11 -12.10
C SER A 132 -10.10 7.98 -11.59
N LEU A 133 -9.82 9.25 -11.28
CA LEU A 133 -10.82 10.19 -10.78
C LEU A 133 -11.75 10.72 -11.88
N PHE A 134 -11.27 10.78 -13.11
CA PHE A 134 -11.99 11.33 -14.23
C PHE A 134 -11.95 10.37 -15.44
N PRO A 135 -12.65 9.23 -15.36
CA PRO A 135 -12.59 8.18 -16.40
C PRO A 135 -12.99 8.70 -17.81
N ASN A 136 -13.64 9.86 -17.87
CA ASN A 136 -14.06 10.52 -19.11
C ASN A 136 -13.20 11.75 -19.46
N GLY A 137 -12.04 11.92 -18.84
CA GLY A 137 -11.13 13.05 -19.05
C GLY A 137 -11.22 14.10 -17.95
N VAL A 138 -10.44 15.18 -18.11
CA VAL A 138 -10.41 16.31 -17.16
C VAL A 138 -11.83 16.85 -16.95
N PRO A 139 -12.29 17.13 -15.71
CA PRO A 139 -13.60 17.69 -15.45
C PRO A 139 -13.83 18.95 -16.29
N ARG A 140 -15.05 19.13 -16.78
CA ARG A 140 -15.41 20.35 -17.49
C ARG A 140 -15.01 21.57 -16.67
N GLY A 141 -14.27 22.49 -17.28
CA GLY A 141 -13.85 23.72 -16.64
C GLY A 141 -12.55 23.66 -15.85
N VAL A 142 -11.80 22.57 -15.84
CA VAL A 142 -10.42 22.56 -15.34
C VAL A 142 -9.47 22.92 -16.46
N VAL A 143 -8.59 23.89 -16.22
CA VAL A 143 -7.57 24.35 -17.16
C VAL A 143 -6.23 23.65 -16.88
N THR A 144 -5.81 23.65 -15.62
CA THR A 144 -4.59 22.97 -15.18
C THR A 144 -4.80 22.27 -13.85
N PHE A 145 -4.01 21.25 -13.62
CA PHE A 145 -4.10 20.41 -12.45
C PHE A 145 -2.67 20.07 -11.99
N PHE A 146 -2.35 20.42 -10.76
CA PHE A 146 -1.06 20.10 -10.15
C PHE A 146 -1.29 19.23 -8.91
N VAL A 147 -0.48 18.20 -8.77
CA VAL A 147 -0.56 17.27 -7.63
C VAL A 147 0.82 17.04 -7.05
N ARG A 148 0.91 16.99 -5.74
CA ARG A 148 2.03 16.38 -5.04
C ARG A 148 1.53 15.33 -4.07
N LEU A 149 2.30 14.26 -3.90
CA LEU A 149 2.03 13.19 -2.96
C LEU A 149 2.98 13.30 -1.77
N GLY A 150 2.47 12.99 -0.59
CA GLY A 150 3.23 12.86 0.64
C GLY A 150 3.04 11.49 1.26
N GLN A 151 4.04 11.01 2.00
CA GLN A 151 3.97 9.73 2.70
C GLN A 151 4.31 9.86 4.17
N SER A 152 3.71 9.01 4.99
CA SER A 152 4.00 8.87 6.41
C SER A 152 3.76 7.42 6.84
N PHE A 153 4.49 6.95 7.86
CA PHE A 153 4.20 5.69 8.54
C PHE A 153 3.27 5.86 9.74
N VAL A 154 2.80 7.07 9.97
CA VAL A 154 1.90 7.41 11.07
C VAL A 154 0.65 8.08 10.51
N GLN A 155 -0.52 7.65 10.95
CA GLN A 155 -1.79 8.27 10.60
C GLN A 155 -1.79 9.76 11.00
N GLY A 156 -2.18 10.64 10.07
CA GLY A 156 -2.23 12.08 10.30
C GLY A 156 -0.88 12.79 10.24
N GLY A 157 0.17 12.14 9.72
CA GLY A 157 1.48 12.76 9.46
C GLY A 157 2.43 12.75 10.64
N PRO A 158 3.63 13.36 10.54
CA PRO A 158 4.05 14.31 9.50
C PRO A 158 4.27 13.62 8.13
N TYR A 159 3.82 14.28 7.07
CA TYR A 159 4.00 13.80 5.71
C TYR A 159 5.26 14.38 5.07
N ILE A 160 6.02 13.55 4.39
CA ILE A 160 7.14 13.97 3.53
C ILE A 160 6.56 14.10 2.12
N PHE A 161 6.40 15.34 1.66
CA PHE A 161 5.85 15.63 0.33
C PHE A 161 6.94 15.66 -0.73
N GLN A 162 6.57 15.17 -1.93
CA GLN A 162 7.30 15.39 -3.17
C GLN A 162 7.01 16.79 -3.73
N ASP A 163 7.70 17.17 -4.80
CA ASP A 163 7.39 18.38 -5.54
C ASP A 163 6.06 18.27 -6.30
N TYR A 164 5.49 19.43 -6.68
CA TYR A 164 4.30 19.46 -7.52
C TYR A 164 4.60 19.02 -8.94
N TYR A 165 3.70 18.20 -9.48
CA TYR A 165 3.73 17.78 -10.87
C TYR A 165 2.49 18.27 -11.62
N PRO A 166 2.66 18.88 -12.80
CA PRO A 166 1.55 19.21 -13.67
C PRO A 166 0.93 17.94 -14.27
N VAL A 167 -0.37 17.93 -14.44
CA VAL A 167 -1.10 16.86 -15.10
C VAL A 167 -1.99 17.46 -16.20
N PRO A 168 -2.00 16.94 -17.44
CA PRO A 168 -1.27 15.77 -17.92
C PRO A 168 0.12 16.15 -18.49
N GLU A 169 1.15 15.48 -18.02
CA GLU A 169 2.46 15.48 -18.68
C GLU A 169 3.01 14.06 -18.79
N PRO A 170 3.67 13.71 -19.91
CA PRO A 170 4.19 12.36 -20.11
C PRO A 170 5.25 11.93 -19.10
N ASP A 171 5.89 12.88 -18.42
CA ASP A 171 6.92 12.61 -17.41
C ASP A 171 6.37 12.47 -15.98
N ALA A 172 5.06 12.58 -15.78
CA ALA A 172 4.41 12.39 -14.49
C ALA A 172 4.62 10.98 -13.86
N PHE A 173 5.21 10.07 -14.62
CA PHE A 173 5.69 8.77 -14.12
C PHE A 173 6.74 8.87 -13.01
N LEU A 174 7.44 9.99 -12.90
CA LEU A 174 8.46 10.23 -11.88
C LEU A 174 7.85 10.56 -10.50
N ALA A 175 6.63 11.08 -10.47
CA ALA A 175 5.92 11.39 -9.22
C ALA A 175 5.16 10.16 -8.72
N SER A 176 5.86 9.27 -8.05
CA SER A 176 5.24 8.10 -7.44
C SER A 176 5.78 7.84 -6.05
N ILE A 177 4.93 7.36 -5.17
CA ILE A 177 5.32 6.77 -3.89
C ILE A 177 5.38 5.27 -4.09
N SER A 178 6.59 4.73 -4.06
CA SER A 178 6.79 3.28 -4.15
C SER A 178 6.32 2.58 -2.89
N MET A 179 5.66 1.46 -3.06
CA MET A 179 5.26 0.59 -1.95
C MET A 179 5.89 -0.78 -2.13
N SER A 180 6.31 -1.37 -1.03
CA SER A 180 6.69 -2.78 -1.02
C SER A 180 5.43 -3.67 -0.98
N ASN A 181 5.60 -4.95 -1.33
CA ASN A 181 4.56 -5.97 -1.16
C ASN A 181 4.16 -6.20 0.32
N ARG A 182 4.85 -5.56 1.26
CA ARG A 182 4.59 -5.58 2.71
C ARG A 182 3.86 -4.32 3.20
N GLN A 183 3.50 -3.42 2.29
CA GLN A 183 2.83 -2.16 2.61
C GLN A 183 1.48 -2.08 1.94
N LYS A 184 0.53 -1.50 2.66
CA LYS A 184 -0.80 -1.15 2.15
C LYS A 184 -0.96 0.36 2.19
N ALA A 185 -1.29 0.96 1.04
CA ALA A 185 -1.64 2.37 1.00
C ALA A 185 -2.94 2.63 1.77
N LYS A 186 -2.93 3.67 2.58
CA LYS A 186 -4.11 4.20 3.27
C LYS A 186 -4.17 5.72 3.14
N SER A 187 -5.35 6.27 3.10
CA SER A 187 -5.60 7.71 3.12
C SER A 187 -6.91 8.01 3.82
N GLN A 188 -7.06 9.22 4.32
CA GLN A 188 -8.30 9.74 4.90
C GLN A 188 -8.57 11.14 4.35
N ILE A 189 -9.81 11.61 4.44
CA ILE A 189 -10.23 12.86 3.84
C ILE A 189 -9.45 14.08 4.34
N LEU A 190 -8.90 14.02 5.56
CA LEU A 190 -8.08 15.09 6.12
C LEU A 190 -6.66 15.12 5.54
N ASP A 191 -6.19 14.01 4.97
CA ASP A 191 -4.87 13.91 4.35
C ASP A 191 -4.87 14.40 2.89
N VAL A 192 -6.04 14.64 2.32
CA VAL A 192 -6.20 15.12 0.95
C VAL A 192 -6.70 16.56 0.96
N THR A 193 -5.90 17.46 0.41
CA THR A 193 -6.28 18.87 0.19
C THR A 193 -6.52 19.11 -1.29
N ALA A 194 -7.52 19.94 -1.60
CA ALA A 194 -7.77 20.39 -2.96
C ALA A 194 -8.15 21.88 -2.91
N VAL A 195 -7.43 22.69 -3.66
CA VAL A 195 -7.61 24.15 -3.68
C VAL A 195 -7.67 24.65 -5.13
N ILE A 196 -8.44 25.71 -5.32
CA ILE A 196 -8.45 26.48 -6.56
C ILE A 196 -7.34 27.53 -6.48
N VAL A 197 -6.51 27.60 -7.52
CA VAL A 197 -5.39 28.53 -7.65
C VAL A 197 -5.50 29.36 -8.92
#